data_c0fb499a612f54743cb9c5f3747d516c
#
_entry.id   c0fb499a612f54743cb9c5f3747d516c
#
_cell.length_a   1.000
_cell.length_b   1.000
_cell.length_c   1.000
_cell.angle_alpha   90.00
_cell.angle_beta   90.00
_cell.angle_gamma   90.00
#
_symmetry.space_group_name_H-M   'P 1'
#
loop_
_entity.id
_entity.type
_entity.pdbx_description
1 polymer ?
#
loop_
_entity_poly.entity_id
_entity_poly.type
_entity_poly.pdbx_seq_one_letter_code
_entity_poly.pdbx_strand_id
1 'polypeptide(L)'
;MQITDMSFVLDFQKRKGYVPYESPELAAYKTEYKSSPEGLWTWGVIIVAGIAYNPNLVPADQAPKSWKDLLDPRWKDAINVKVSTSGLQHVTWYMIRQLYGDDYWKKFGELNPRAFDSYVQQFDRTVNGQDKVALTAQYSGYLMMKAKGAPVEFVIPPDGVVAAPQPWGIVKEAPHPAAAQLFMDWFLSLPGQTGNAEVLLTHSARSDVPPPPGGVSINEFKVLTPTDWHAFEQTHAQFVREWNKITGLR
;
A
#
# COMPACT_ATOMS: atom_id res chain seq x y z
N MET A 1 -12.10 -14.25 -1.75
CA MET A 1 -11.31 -13.47 -2.75
C MET A 1 -10.69 -12.26 -2.08
N GLN A 2 -9.43 -12.03 -2.32
CA GLN A 2 -8.72 -10.81 -1.95
C GLN A 2 -8.72 -9.84 -3.13
N ILE A 3 -8.95 -8.56 -2.88
CA ILE A 3 -8.77 -7.48 -3.85
C ILE A 3 -7.80 -6.47 -3.25
N THR A 4 -6.80 -6.06 -4.03
CA THR A 4 -5.70 -5.19 -3.56
C THR A 4 -5.99 -3.69 -3.72
N ASP A 5 -7.12 -3.32 -4.29
CA ASP A 5 -7.52 -1.93 -4.54
C ASP A 5 -9.00 -1.74 -4.18
N MET A 6 -9.27 -0.77 -3.32
CA MET A 6 -10.63 -0.44 -2.89
C MET A 6 -11.55 -0.01 -4.04
N SER A 7 -11.01 0.58 -5.11
CA SER A 7 -11.82 0.94 -6.28
C SER A 7 -12.46 -0.29 -6.92
N PHE A 8 -11.69 -1.38 -7.05
CA PHE A 8 -12.22 -2.65 -7.56
C PHE A 8 -13.17 -3.34 -6.59
N VAL A 9 -12.93 -3.22 -5.28
CA VAL A 9 -13.83 -3.74 -4.24
C VAL A 9 -15.20 -3.08 -4.36
N LEU A 10 -15.24 -1.77 -4.47
CA LEU A 10 -16.49 -1.00 -4.58
C LEU A 10 -17.21 -1.26 -5.91
N ASP A 11 -16.48 -1.35 -7.03
CA ASP A 11 -17.07 -1.74 -8.31
C ASP A 11 -17.66 -3.14 -8.25
N PHE A 12 -16.96 -4.10 -7.67
CA PHE A 12 -17.43 -5.47 -7.52
C PHE A 12 -18.64 -5.56 -6.57
N GLN A 13 -18.69 -4.75 -5.52
CA GLN A 13 -19.86 -4.60 -4.66
C GLN A 13 -21.06 -4.04 -5.43
N LYS A 14 -20.89 -2.98 -6.23
CA LYS A 14 -21.96 -2.41 -7.10
C LYS A 14 -22.54 -3.46 -8.05
N ARG A 15 -21.71 -4.36 -8.54
CA ARG A 15 -22.12 -5.50 -9.40
C ARG A 15 -22.72 -6.67 -8.63
N LYS A 16 -22.93 -6.55 -7.31
CA LYS A 16 -23.45 -7.60 -6.43
C LYS A 16 -22.62 -8.90 -6.50
N GLY A 17 -21.30 -8.75 -6.60
CA GLY A 17 -20.36 -9.86 -6.76
C GLY A 17 -20.03 -10.59 -5.45
N TYR A 18 -20.35 -10.01 -4.29
CA TYR A 18 -20.12 -10.61 -2.98
C TYR A 18 -21.35 -11.30 -2.42
N VAL A 19 -21.11 -12.26 -1.51
CA VAL A 19 -22.12 -12.84 -0.61
C VAL A 19 -21.89 -12.28 0.79
N PRO A 20 -22.94 -11.81 1.48
CA PRO A 20 -22.82 -11.42 2.88
C PRO A 20 -22.34 -12.60 3.75
N TYR A 21 -21.34 -12.33 4.57
CA TYR A 21 -20.85 -13.29 5.56
C TYR A 21 -20.29 -12.59 6.78
N GLU A 22 -20.84 -12.89 7.94
CA GLU A 22 -20.37 -12.38 9.22
C GLU A 22 -19.53 -13.43 9.94
N SER A 23 -18.22 -13.34 9.81
CA SER A 23 -17.29 -14.15 10.57
C SER A 23 -17.39 -13.79 12.07
N PRO A 24 -17.32 -14.77 12.99
CA PRO A 24 -17.25 -14.49 14.42
C PRO A 24 -16.03 -13.66 14.84
N GLU A 25 -15.01 -13.61 13.99
CA GLU A 25 -13.76 -12.88 14.22
C GLU A 25 -13.91 -11.36 14.03
N LEU A 26 -15.01 -10.89 13.42
CA LEU A 26 -15.20 -9.46 13.07
C LEU A 26 -15.27 -8.53 14.28
N ALA A 27 -15.50 -9.05 15.48
CA ALA A 27 -15.48 -8.26 16.71
C ALA A 27 -14.12 -7.60 17.00
N ALA A 28 -13.01 -8.20 16.53
CA ALA A 28 -11.65 -7.69 16.69
C ALA A 28 -11.24 -6.66 15.63
N TYR A 29 -12.11 -6.34 14.67
CA TYR A 29 -11.87 -5.39 13.60
C TYR A 29 -12.66 -4.11 13.79
N LYS A 30 -12.08 -2.96 13.48
CA LYS A 30 -12.76 -1.67 13.52
C LYS A 30 -13.94 -1.63 12.55
N THR A 31 -14.96 -0.86 12.89
CA THR A 31 -16.17 -0.75 12.06
C THR A 31 -15.85 -0.20 10.65
N GLU A 32 -14.95 0.77 10.57
CA GLU A 32 -14.51 1.37 9.30
C GLU A 32 -13.71 0.40 8.39
N TYR A 33 -13.30 -0.76 8.91
CA TYR A 33 -12.58 -1.78 8.16
C TYR A 33 -13.50 -2.87 7.57
N LYS A 34 -14.80 -2.68 7.67
CA LYS A 34 -15.83 -3.63 7.25
C LYS A 34 -16.86 -2.95 6.36
N SER A 35 -17.43 -3.68 5.40
CA SER A 35 -18.67 -3.22 4.76
C SER A 35 -19.83 -3.45 5.73
N SER A 36 -20.27 -2.39 6.38
CA SER A 36 -21.35 -2.42 7.36
C SER A 36 -22.54 -1.62 6.81
N PRO A 37 -23.79 -2.12 6.94
CA PRO A 37 -24.18 -3.36 7.62
C PRO A 37 -24.11 -4.63 6.76
N GLU A 38 -23.70 -4.56 5.47
CA GLU A 38 -23.91 -5.63 4.50
C GLU A 38 -23.02 -6.87 4.72
N GLY A 39 -21.90 -6.77 5.45
CA GLY A 39 -20.98 -7.88 5.69
C GLY A 39 -20.35 -8.48 4.42
N LEU A 40 -20.12 -7.66 3.40
CA LEU A 40 -19.66 -8.13 2.08
C LEU A 40 -18.15 -8.35 2.00
N TRP A 41 -17.38 -7.55 2.76
CA TRP A 41 -15.93 -7.61 2.82
C TRP A 41 -15.38 -7.04 4.12
N THR A 42 -14.18 -7.45 4.45
CA THR A 42 -13.41 -6.96 5.62
C THR A 42 -11.95 -6.77 5.23
N TRP A 43 -11.31 -5.73 5.73
CA TRP A 43 -9.86 -5.59 5.61
C TRP A 43 -9.17 -6.70 6.41
N GLY A 44 -8.35 -7.49 5.75
CA GLY A 44 -7.51 -8.47 6.43
C GLY A 44 -6.14 -7.91 6.72
N VAL A 45 -5.57 -7.20 5.72
CA VAL A 45 -4.20 -6.70 5.73
C VAL A 45 -4.18 -5.22 5.41
N ILE A 46 -3.22 -4.49 5.98
CA ILE A 46 -2.93 -3.10 5.66
C ILE A 46 -1.51 -3.03 5.09
N ILE A 47 -1.39 -2.61 3.85
CA ILE A 47 -0.09 -2.38 3.22
C ILE A 47 0.34 -0.95 3.48
N VAL A 48 1.48 -0.81 4.14
CA VAL A 48 2.12 0.48 4.41
C VAL A 48 3.15 0.77 3.34
N ALA A 49 3.19 1.99 2.85
CA ALA A 49 4.18 2.47 1.91
C ALA A 49 4.75 3.84 2.32
N GLY A 50 6.03 3.99 2.07
CA GLY A 50 6.78 5.21 2.32
C GLY A 50 7.82 5.45 1.24
N ILE A 51 8.95 5.96 1.67
CA ILE A 51 10.13 6.20 0.83
C ILE A 51 11.21 5.22 1.26
N ALA A 52 11.86 4.55 0.31
CA ALA A 52 13.07 3.78 0.60
C ALA A 52 14.26 4.35 -0.18
N TYR A 53 15.47 4.19 0.33
CA TYR A 53 16.68 4.65 -0.33
C TYR A 53 17.86 3.70 -0.11
N ASN A 54 18.87 3.78 -0.97
CA ASN A 54 20.10 3.02 -0.82
C ASN A 54 21.14 3.84 0.00
N PRO A 55 21.49 3.40 1.24
CA PRO A 55 22.40 4.15 2.11
C PRO A 55 23.84 4.19 1.59
N ASN A 56 24.23 3.33 0.66
CA ASN A 56 25.55 3.38 0.01
C ASN A 56 25.66 4.53 -1.02
N LEU A 57 24.53 5.02 -1.52
CA LEU A 57 24.46 6.09 -2.52
C LEU A 57 23.95 7.40 -1.94
N VAL A 58 23.20 7.33 -0.85
CA VAL A 58 22.59 8.49 -0.19
C VAL A 58 22.93 8.41 1.30
N PRO A 59 23.89 9.21 1.79
CA PRO A 59 24.17 9.32 3.20
C PRO A 59 22.92 9.68 4.02
N ALA A 60 22.81 9.20 5.25
CA ALA A 60 21.63 9.37 6.09
C ALA A 60 21.24 10.83 6.34
N ASP A 61 22.23 11.73 6.43
CA ASP A 61 22.04 13.18 6.59
C ASP A 61 21.50 13.85 5.32
N GLN A 62 21.67 13.22 4.16
CA GLN A 62 21.19 13.67 2.87
C GLN A 62 19.94 12.92 2.39
N ALA A 63 19.48 11.90 3.10
CA ALA A 63 18.28 11.16 2.74
C ALA A 63 17.03 12.05 2.77
N PRO A 64 16.01 11.80 1.91
CA PRO A 64 14.75 12.52 2.00
C PRO A 64 14.11 12.23 3.35
N LYS A 65 13.58 13.24 4.01
CA LYS A 65 12.91 13.11 5.33
C LYS A 65 11.39 13.23 5.23
N SER A 66 10.90 13.79 4.13
CA SER A 66 9.48 14.02 3.87
C SER A 66 9.14 13.73 2.41
N TRP A 67 7.86 13.63 2.10
CA TRP A 67 7.41 13.53 0.69
C TRP A 67 7.85 14.76 -0.12
N LYS A 68 7.88 15.95 0.51
CA LYS A 68 8.28 17.18 -0.15
C LYS A 68 9.75 17.19 -0.57
N ASP A 69 10.62 16.52 0.19
CA ASP A 69 12.05 16.46 -0.12
C ASP A 69 12.34 15.68 -1.42
N LEU A 70 11.38 14.88 -1.87
CA LEU A 70 11.47 14.20 -3.16
C LEU A 70 11.36 15.16 -4.36
N LEU A 71 11.01 16.43 -4.14
CA LEU A 71 10.98 17.44 -5.20
C LEU A 71 12.34 18.13 -5.42
N ASP A 72 13.37 17.79 -4.65
CA ASP A 72 14.71 18.34 -4.82
C ASP A 72 15.29 17.89 -6.19
N PRO A 73 15.82 18.80 -7.02
CA PRO A 73 16.41 18.49 -8.33
C PRO A 73 17.54 17.45 -8.28
N ARG A 74 18.19 17.24 -7.14
CA ARG A 74 19.23 16.20 -6.96
C ARG A 74 18.72 14.77 -7.20
N TRP A 75 17.42 14.58 -7.16
CA TRP A 75 16.77 13.27 -7.40
C TRP A 75 16.43 13.03 -8.87
N LYS A 76 16.76 13.96 -9.76
CA LYS A 76 16.51 13.79 -11.20
C LYS A 76 17.17 12.51 -11.70
N ASP A 77 16.41 11.72 -12.47
CA ASP A 77 16.80 10.40 -13.00
C ASP A 77 17.22 9.35 -11.94
N ALA A 78 16.84 9.55 -10.67
CA ALA A 78 17.30 8.74 -9.56
C ALA A 78 16.16 8.08 -8.75
N ILE A 79 14.89 8.33 -9.12
CA ILE A 79 13.71 7.82 -8.40
C ILE A 79 13.04 6.73 -9.24
N ASN A 80 12.71 5.63 -8.58
CA ASN A 80 11.78 4.64 -9.13
C ASN A 80 10.42 4.67 -8.42
N VAL A 81 9.39 4.29 -9.17
CA VAL A 81 7.98 4.32 -8.74
C VAL A 81 7.25 3.09 -9.28
N LYS A 82 5.99 2.90 -8.86
CA LYS A 82 5.11 1.89 -9.45
C LYS A 82 4.38 2.44 -10.68
N VAL A 83 3.95 1.53 -11.56
CA VAL A 83 3.09 1.87 -12.71
C VAL A 83 1.67 2.25 -12.26
N SER A 84 0.89 2.83 -13.15
CA SER A 84 -0.49 3.29 -12.91
C SER A 84 -1.50 2.17 -12.62
N THR A 85 -1.16 0.91 -12.85
CA THR A 85 -2.01 -0.24 -12.49
C THR A 85 -1.92 -0.61 -11.00
N SER A 86 -0.99 0.00 -10.24
CA SER A 86 -0.83 -0.26 -8.81
C SER A 86 -1.82 0.56 -7.98
N GLY A 87 -2.73 -0.11 -7.29
CA GLY A 87 -3.67 0.55 -6.37
C GLY A 87 -2.97 1.30 -5.24
N LEU A 88 -1.86 0.77 -4.70
CA LEU A 88 -1.08 1.48 -3.69
C LEU A 88 -0.44 2.76 -4.25
N GLN A 89 -0.02 2.77 -5.53
CA GLN A 89 0.47 3.98 -6.19
C GLN A 89 -0.66 5.01 -6.37
N HIS A 90 -1.88 4.56 -6.69
CA HIS A 90 -3.05 5.42 -6.77
C HIS A 90 -3.36 6.06 -5.40
N VAL A 91 -3.35 5.28 -4.31
CA VAL A 91 -3.54 5.82 -2.95
C VAL A 91 -2.43 6.82 -2.61
N THR A 92 -1.16 6.52 -2.96
CA THR A 92 -0.04 7.45 -2.74
C THR A 92 -0.26 8.76 -3.51
N TRP A 93 -0.59 8.67 -4.81
CA TRP A 93 -0.88 9.85 -5.62
C TRP A 93 -2.01 10.70 -5.03
N TYR A 94 -3.09 10.06 -4.63
CA TYR A 94 -4.26 10.72 -4.07
C TYR A 94 -3.93 11.43 -2.75
N MET A 95 -3.30 10.73 -1.80
CA MET A 95 -3.00 11.28 -0.47
C MET A 95 -1.96 12.39 -0.50
N ILE A 96 -0.91 12.25 -1.32
CA ILE A 96 0.10 13.29 -1.47
C ILE A 96 -0.48 14.54 -2.14
N ARG A 97 -1.40 14.35 -3.10
CA ARG A 97 -2.17 15.45 -3.70
C ARG A 97 -3.02 16.19 -2.67
N GLN A 98 -3.64 15.48 -1.72
CA GLN A 98 -4.40 16.11 -0.62
C GLN A 98 -3.48 16.94 0.30
N LEU A 99 -2.24 16.52 0.51
CA LEU A 99 -1.28 17.23 1.37
C LEU A 99 -0.67 18.47 0.70
N TYR A 100 -0.31 18.36 -0.58
CA TYR A 100 0.54 19.35 -1.25
C TYR A 100 -0.06 19.98 -2.51
N GLY A 101 -1.26 19.55 -2.90
CA GLY A 101 -1.94 20.04 -4.12
C GLY A 101 -1.42 19.42 -5.42
N ASP A 102 -2.05 19.80 -6.52
CA ASP A 102 -1.79 19.25 -7.86
C ASP A 102 -0.38 19.56 -8.39
N ASP A 103 0.19 20.67 -7.96
CA ASP A 103 1.51 21.10 -8.42
C ASP A 103 2.65 20.19 -7.93
N TYR A 104 2.43 19.42 -6.86
CA TYR A 104 3.41 18.45 -6.39
C TYR A 104 3.77 17.46 -7.50
N TRP A 105 2.78 16.83 -8.11
CA TRP A 105 3.02 15.80 -9.11
C TRP A 105 3.55 16.35 -10.44
N LYS A 106 3.25 17.61 -10.78
CA LYS A 106 3.86 18.29 -11.92
C LYS A 106 5.37 18.45 -11.72
N LYS A 107 5.78 18.99 -10.57
CA LYS A 107 7.19 19.14 -10.19
C LYS A 107 7.91 17.80 -10.08
N PHE A 108 7.23 16.80 -9.49
CA PHE A 108 7.77 15.44 -9.39
C PHE A 108 8.05 14.84 -10.79
N GLY A 109 7.19 15.08 -11.76
CA GLY A 109 7.37 14.63 -13.14
C GLY A 109 8.62 15.21 -13.83
N GLU A 110 9.06 16.43 -13.44
CA GLU A 110 10.28 17.07 -13.97
C GLU A 110 11.56 16.31 -13.56
N LEU A 111 11.46 15.45 -12.54
CA LEU A 111 12.55 14.60 -12.07
C LEU A 111 12.74 13.32 -12.89
N ASN A 112 11.89 13.09 -13.89
CA ASN A 112 11.95 11.92 -14.78
C ASN A 112 11.94 10.57 -14.01
N PRO A 113 10.92 10.29 -13.16
CA PRO A 113 10.85 9.05 -12.40
C PRO A 113 10.63 7.84 -13.32
N ARG A 114 11.24 6.70 -12.97
CA ARG A 114 11.12 5.45 -13.73
C ARG A 114 10.08 4.53 -13.09
N ALA A 115 9.08 4.10 -13.86
CA ALA A 115 8.00 3.26 -13.37
C ALA A 115 8.23 1.77 -13.66
N PHE A 116 7.93 0.92 -12.66
CA PHE A 116 8.06 -0.53 -12.75
C PHE A 116 6.78 -1.21 -12.22
N ASP A 117 6.43 -2.36 -12.80
CA ASP A 117 5.23 -3.10 -12.39
C ASP A 117 5.47 -3.94 -11.11
N SER A 118 6.66 -4.49 -10.94
CA SER A 118 7.00 -5.35 -9.79
C SER A 118 7.61 -4.57 -8.62
N TYR A 119 7.12 -4.80 -7.39
CA TYR A 119 7.78 -4.31 -6.17
C TYR A 119 9.14 -4.96 -5.94
N VAL A 120 9.32 -6.22 -6.34
CA VAL A 120 10.62 -6.90 -6.28
C VAL A 120 11.62 -6.15 -7.16
N GLN A 121 11.24 -5.85 -8.41
CA GLN A 121 12.08 -5.09 -9.32
C GLN A 121 12.41 -3.68 -8.79
N GLN A 122 11.44 -3.02 -8.16
CA GLN A 122 11.64 -1.70 -7.55
C GLN A 122 12.73 -1.76 -6.48
N PHE A 123 12.65 -2.74 -5.55
CA PHE A 123 13.64 -2.93 -4.50
C PHE A 123 15.00 -3.39 -5.06
N ASP A 124 15.02 -4.35 -5.99
CA ASP A 124 16.26 -4.82 -6.62
C ASP A 124 17.05 -3.68 -7.25
N ARG A 125 16.37 -2.77 -7.96
CA ARG A 125 17.01 -1.60 -8.56
C ARG A 125 17.59 -0.66 -7.52
N THR A 126 16.87 -0.43 -6.43
CA THR A 126 17.33 0.42 -5.33
C THR A 126 18.52 -0.21 -4.62
N VAL A 127 18.45 -1.48 -4.26
CA VAL A 127 19.52 -2.22 -3.59
C VAL A 127 20.78 -2.32 -4.46
N ASN A 128 20.62 -2.58 -5.76
CA ASN A 128 21.74 -2.66 -6.72
C ASN A 128 22.28 -1.30 -7.18
N GLY A 129 21.75 -0.19 -6.66
CA GLY A 129 22.24 1.15 -6.95
C GLY A 129 21.89 1.69 -8.32
N GLN A 130 20.94 1.07 -9.02
CA GLN A 130 20.45 1.58 -10.32
C GLN A 130 19.52 2.80 -10.15
N ASP A 131 18.85 2.87 -9.00
CA ASP A 131 18.07 4.02 -8.53
C ASP A 131 18.46 4.33 -7.09
N LYS A 132 18.48 5.62 -6.73
CA LYS A 132 18.85 6.04 -5.36
C LYS A 132 17.70 5.92 -4.38
N VAL A 133 16.48 6.17 -4.87
CA VAL A 133 15.26 6.31 -4.07
C VAL A 133 14.10 5.56 -4.72
N ALA A 134 13.28 4.91 -3.90
CA ALA A 134 12.01 4.30 -4.27
C ALA A 134 10.86 5.05 -3.60
N LEU A 135 9.95 5.62 -4.40
CA LEU A 135 8.69 6.19 -3.92
C LEU A 135 7.59 5.11 -3.95
N THR A 136 6.68 5.13 -3.00
CA THR A 136 5.67 4.08 -2.77
C THR A 136 6.33 2.72 -2.46
N ALA A 137 7.49 2.74 -1.80
CA ALA A 137 8.15 1.53 -1.34
C ALA A 137 7.30 0.84 -0.27
N GLN A 138 6.99 -0.45 -0.46
CA GLN A 138 6.26 -1.22 0.55
C GLN A 138 7.12 -1.49 1.78
N TYR A 139 6.57 -1.26 2.98
CA TYR A 139 7.27 -1.51 4.24
C TYR A 139 7.64 -2.98 4.42
N SER A 140 6.76 -3.91 4.04
CA SER A 140 7.04 -5.34 4.04
C SER A 140 8.22 -5.73 3.12
N GLY A 141 8.31 -5.10 1.95
CA GLY A 141 9.44 -5.27 1.04
C GLY A 141 10.75 -4.78 1.65
N TYR A 142 10.72 -3.62 2.31
CA TYR A 142 11.87 -3.11 3.08
C TYR A 142 12.31 -4.10 4.17
N LEU A 143 11.38 -4.59 5.01
CA LEU A 143 11.69 -5.53 6.07
C LEU A 143 12.31 -6.82 5.51
N MET A 144 11.76 -7.34 4.41
CA MET A 144 12.30 -8.52 3.74
C MET A 144 13.72 -8.31 3.22
N MET A 145 14.01 -7.17 2.59
CA MET A 145 15.34 -6.83 2.08
C MET A 145 16.33 -6.57 3.23
N LYS A 146 15.88 -5.89 4.26
CA LYS A 146 16.71 -5.61 5.46
C LYS A 146 17.10 -6.91 6.18
N ALA A 147 16.18 -7.85 6.32
CA ALA A 147 16.46 -9.18 6.92
C ALA A 147 17.51 -9.97 6.13
N LYS A 148 17.66 -9.73 4.82
CA LYS A 148 18.69 -10.31 3.96
C LYS A 148 20.02 -9.53 3.98
N GLY A 149 20.14 -8.47 4.78
CA GLY A 149 21.31 -7.61 4.83
C GLY A 149 21.51 -6.68 3.63
N ALA A 150 20.44 -6.45 2.84
CA ALA A 150 20.51 -5.57 1.68
C ALA A 150 20.70 -4.11 2.10
N PRO A 151 21.43 -3.28 1.33
CA PRO A 151 21.64 -1.86 1.61
C PRO A 151 20.39 -1.05 1.23
N VAL A 152 19.39 -1.07 2.10
CA VAL A 152 18.15 -0.31 1.96
C VAL A 152 17.72 0.24 3.32
N GLU A 153 17.29 1.50 3.34
CA GLU A 153 16.70 2.14 4.50
C GLU A 153 15.30 2.67 4.14
N PHE A 154 14.43 2.72 5.15
CA PHE A 154 13.06 3.19 4.99
C PHE A 154 12.85 4.50 5.76
N VAL A 155 12.23 5.45 5.10
CA VAL A 155 11.86 6.73 5.70
C VAL A 155 10.39 6.69 6.10
N ILE A 156 10.14 7.04 7.35
CA ILE A 156 8.80 7.31 7.86
C ILE A 156 8.63 8.83 7.84
N PRO A 157 7.95 9.40 6.82
CA PRO A 157 7.79 10.84 6.75
C PRO A 157 6.96 11.37 7.94
N PRO A 158 7.30 12.53 8.54
CA PRO A 158 6.50 13.14 9.59
C PRO A 158 5.09 13.53 9.11
N ASP A 159 4.94 13.73 7.80
CA ASP A 159 3.64 13.97 7.15
C ASP A 159 2.74 12.74 7.17
N GLY A 160 3.32 11.56 7.33
CA GLY A 160 2.68 10.27 7.41
C GLY A 160 3.11 9.29 6.32
N VAL A 161 2.91 8.01 6.58
CA VAL A 161 3.05 6.92 5.60
C VAL A 161 1.71 6.65 4.94
N VAL A 162 1.74 6.29 3.66
CA VAL A 162 0.52 5.88 2.96
C VAL A 162 0.15 4.46 3.38
N ALA A 163 -1.15 4.23 3.60
CA ALA A 163 -1.66 2.89 3.89
C ALA A 163 -2.83 2.56 2.96
N ALA A 164 -2.78 1.36 2.39
CA ALA A 164 -3.84 0.82 1.57
C ALA A 164 -4.32 -0.51 2.15
N PRO A 165 -5.64 -0.69 2.37
CA PRO A 165 -6.19 -1.95 2.81
C PRO A 165 -6.20 -3.00 1.70
N GLN A 166 -6.16 -4.26 2.11
CA GLN A 166 -6.46 -5.39 1.24
C GLN A 166 -7.73 -6.08 1.77
N PRO A 167 -8.90 -5.75 1.22
CA PRO A 167 -10.15 -6.37 1.62
C PRO A 167 -10.29 -7.80 1.14
N TRP A 168 -11.00 -8.59 1.93
CA TRP A 168 -11.37 -9.98 1.66
C TRP A 168 -12.88 -10.12 1.71
N GLY A 169 -13.43 -10.89 0.79
CA GLY A 169 -14.86 -11.18 0.74
C GLY A 169 -15.13 -12.50 0.01
N ILE A 170 -16.30 -13.07 0.23
CA ILE A 170 -16.75 -14.29 -0.43
C ILE A 170 -17.48 -13.91 -1.72
N VAL A 171 -17.04 -14.46 -2.87
CA VAL A 171 -17.67 -14.19 -4.15
C VAL A 171 -18.98 -14.96 -4.28
N LYS A 172 -19.97 -14.35 -4.95
CA LYS A 172 -21.34 -14.89 -5.08
C LYS A 172 -21.40 -16.29 -5.68
N GLU A 173 -20.55 -16.59 -6.63
CA GLU A 173 -20.53 -17.89 -7.33
C GLU A 173 -19.32 -18.74 -6.89
N ALA A 174 -18.94 -18.66 -5.61
CA ALA A 174 -17.89 -19.50 -5.08
C ALA A 174 -18.27 -20.98 -5.23
N PRO A 175 -17.43 -21.83 -5.87
CA PRO A 175 -17.76 -23.24 -6.09
C PRO A 175 -17.85 -24.04 -4.78
N HIS A 176 -17.21 -23.55 -3.72
CA HIS A 176 -17.18 -24.20 -2.40
C HIS A 176 -17.45 -23.17 -1.28
N PRO A 177 -18.69 -22.68 -1.13
CA PRO A 177 -19.01 -21.58 -0.21
C PRO A 177 -18.70 -21.90 1.26
N ALA A 178 -18.96 -23.13 1.72
CA ALA A 178 -18.64 -23.52 3.09
C ALA A 178 -17.12 -23.52 3.38
N ALA A 179 -16.31 -23.96 2.42
CA ALA A 179 -14.85 -23.88 2.54
C ALA A 179 -14.37 -22.41 2.51
N ALA A 180 -15.02 -21.56 1.73
CA ALA A 180 -14.70 -20.12 1.71
C ALA A 180 -15.03 -19.46 3.05
N GLN A 181 -16.14 -19.79 3.68
CA GLN A 181 -16.49 -19.32 5.04
C GLN A 181 -15.47 -19.78 6.07
N LEU A 182 -15.15 -21.07 6.09
CA LEU A 182 -14.13 -21.63 7.01
C LEU A 182 -12.76 -20.98 6.81
N PHE A 183 -12.37 -20.72 5.55
CA PHE A 183 -11.13 -19.99 5.26
C PHE A 183 -11.18 -18.56 5.77
N MET A 184 -12.30 -17.84 5.62
CA MET A 184 -12.45 -16.48 6.11
C MET A 184 -12.35 -16.43 7.65
N ASP A 185 -12.99 -17.37 8.36
CA ASP A 185 -12.90 -17.46 9.83
C ASP A 185 -11.46 -17.70 10.27
N TRP A 186 -10.78 -18.68 9.65
CA TRP A 186 -9.37 -18.93 9.94
C TRP A 186 -8.48 -17.73 9.61
N PHE A 187 -8.65 -17.15 8.41
CA PHE A 187 -7.81 -16.04 7.97
C PHE A 187 -7.97 -14.79 8.84
N LEU A 188 -9.22 -14.50 9.27
CA LEU A 188 -9.52 -13.34 10.13
C LEU A 188 -9.24 -13.62 11.62
N SER A 189 -8.95 -14.85 12.02
CA SER A 189 -8.62 -15.20 13.38
C SER A 189 -7.27 -14.62 13.85
N LEU A 190 -7.05 -14.55 15.16
CA LEU A 190 -5.76 -14.11 15.70
C LEU A 190 -4.59 -14.98 15.20
N PRO A 191 -4.65 -16.33 15.21
CA PRO A 191 -3.58 -17.16 14.66
C PRO A 191 -3.36 -16.94 13.16
N GLY A 192 -4.43 -16.81 12.35
CA GLY A 192 -4.34 -16.59 10.91
C GLY A 192 -3.69 -15.26 10.57
N GLN A 193 -4.08 -14.20 11.25
CA GLN A 193 -3.52 -12.86 11.04
C GLN A 193 -2.08 -12.73 11.59
N THR A 194 -1.77 -13.38 12.72
CA THR A 194 -0.40 -13.43 13.24
C THR A 194 0.52 -14.15 12.26
N GLY A 195 0.13 -15.34 11.77
CA GLY A 195 0.93 -16.07 10.78
C GLY A 195 1.10 -15.28 9.47
N ASN A 196 0.07 -14.55 9.03
CA ASN A 196 0.18 -13.68 7.87
C ASN A 196 1.19 -12.53 8.11
N ALA A 197 1.15 -11.88 9.27
CA ALA A 197 2.08 -10.81 9.63
C ALA A 197 3.53 -11.32 9.71
N GLU A 198 3.74 -12.53 10.25
CA GLU A 198 5.07 -13.14 10.36
C GLU A 198 5.66 -13.56 9.00
N VAL A 199 4.83 -14.12 8.11
CA VAL A 199 5.30 -14.65 6.82
C VAL A 199 5.42 -13.58 5.75
N LEU A 200 4.44 -12.69 5.66
CA LEU A 200 4.38 -11.64 4.62
C LEU A 200 4.91 -10.29 5.10
N LEU A 201 5.28 -10.17 6.37
CA LEU A 201 5.79 -8.94 6.99
C LEU A 201 4.84 -7.74 6.81
N THR A 202 3.53 -8.00 6.80
CA THR A 202 2.48 -6.99 6.62
C THR A 202 1.79 -6.67 7.93
N HIS A 203 1.16 -5.49 8.02
CA HIS A 203 0.33 -5.15 9.15
C HIS A 203 -1.05 -5.79 9.03
N SER A 204 -1.56 -6.33 10.12
CA SER A 204 -2.94 -6.79 10.21
C SER A 204 -3.92 -5.62 10.37
N ALA A 205 -5.13 -5.78 9.84
CA ALA A 205 -6.25 -4.91 10.16
C ALA A 205 -6.90 -5.27 11.52
N ARG A 206 -6.57 -6.43 12.07
CA ARG A 206 -6.99 -6.88 13.41
C ARG A 206 -6.16 -6.16 14.48
N SER A 207 -6.82 -5.61 15.50
CA SER A 207 -6.19 -4.69 16.45
C SER A 207 -5.28 -5.35 17.50
N ASP A 208 -5.41 -6.67 17.70
CA ASP A 208 -4.70 -7.46 18.70
C ASP A 208 -3.53 -8.29 18.13
N VAL A 209 -3.19 -8.10 16.84
CA VAL A 209 -2.04 -8.76 16.19
C VAL A 209 -0.77 -7.93 16.41
N PRO A 210 0.35 -8.56 16.82
CA PRO A 210 1.62 -7.87 16.98
C PRO A 210 2.14 -7.32 15.64
N PRO A 211 3.05 -6.33 15.67
CA PRO A 211 3.68 -5.83 14.45
C PRO A 211 4.47 -6.94 13.72
N PRO A 212 4.70 -6.80 12.42
CA PRO A 212 5.52 -7.76 11.69
C PRO A 212 6.95 -7.83 12.25
N PRO A 213 7.62 -8.99 12.18
CA PRO A 213 8.99 -9.15 12.66
C PRO A 213 9.95 -8.11 12.10
N GLY A 214 10.70 -7.45 13.00
CA GLY A 214 11.61 -6.36 12.65
C GLY A 214 10.94 -5.03 12.30
N GLY A 215 9.61 -5.00 12.31
CA GLY A 215 8.81 -3.80 12.05
C GLY A 215 8.28 -3.13 13.32
N VAL A 216 7.64 -1.98 13.14
CA VAL A 216 6.97 -1.22 14.20
C VAL A 216 5.45 -1.36 14.06
N SER A 217 4.72 -1.08 15.15
CA SER A 217 3.26 -1.11 15.14
C SER A 217 2.68 -0.10 14.15
N ILE A 218 1.54 -0.46 13.50
CA ILE A 218 0.80 0.48 12.65
C ILE A 218 0.40 1.74 13.42
N ASN A 219 0.23 1.65 14.73
CA ASN A 219 -0.14 2.77 15.60
C ASN A 219 1.01 3.76 15.84
N GLU A 220 2.25 3.40 15.51
CA GLU A 220 3.41 4.29 15.57
C GLU A 220 3.54 5.17 14.32
N PHE A 221 2.78 4.85 13.27
CA PHE A 221 2.73 5.66 12.07
C PHE A 221 1.61 6.71 12.14
N LYS A 222 1.87 7.91 11.62
CA LYS A 222 0.80 8.76 11.12
C LYS A 222 0.37 8.18 9.78
N VAL A 223 -0.83 7.64 9.72
CA VAL A 223 -1.35 6.93 8.53
C VAL A 223 -2.10 7.89 7.62
N LEU A 224 -1.74 7.88 6.35
CA LEU A 224 -2.43 8.57 5.25
C LEU A 224 -3.22 7.54 4.46
N THR A 225 -4.54 7.59 4.56
CA THR A 225 -5.47 6.73 3.82
C THR A 225 -6.73 7.51 3.46
N PRO A 226 -7.37 7.24 2.32
CA PRO A 226 -8.63 7.87 1.98
C PRO A 226 -9.69 7.62 3.06
N THR A 227 -10.40 8.67 3.48
CA THR A 227 -11.55 8.56 4.38
C THR A 227 -12.86 8.37 3.62
N ASP A 228 -12.91 8.86 2.36
CA ASP A 228 -14.00 8.63 1.42
C ASP A 228 -13.49 7.82 0.22
N TRP A 229 -13.73 6.52 0.26
CA TRP A 229 -13.31 5.59 -0.79
C TRP A 229 -14.12 5.74 -2.08
N HIS A 230 -15.35 6.29 -2.04
CA HIS A 230 -16.13 6.58 -3.24
C HIS A 230 -15.57 7.79 -3.98
N ALA A 231 -15.22 8.86 -3.26
CA ALA A 231 -14.54 10.00 -3.86
C ALA A 231 -13.16 9.59 -4.41
N PHE A 232 -12.42 8.72 -3.72
CA PHE A 232 -11.16 8.17 -4.19
C PHE A 232 -11.34 7.39 -5.51
N GLU A 233 -12.31 6.48 -5.58
CA GLU A 233 -12.60 5.68 -6.78
C GLU A 233 -12.78 6.56 -8.02
N GLN A 234 -13.51 7.67 -7.90
CA GLN A 234 -13.78 8.60 -9.01
C GLN A 234 -12.51 9.24 -9.59
N THR A 235 -11.41 9.24 -8.86
CA THR A 235 -10.14 9.81 -9.33
C THR A 235 -9.29 8.84 -10.15
N HIS A 236 -9.66 7.55 -10.25
CA HIS A 236 -8.83 6.52 -10.88
C HIS A 236 -8.45 6.85 -12.33
N ALA A 237 -9.41 7.26 -13.17
CA ALA A 237 -9.15 7.60 -14.56
C ALA A 237 -8.23 8.85 -14.69
N GLN A 238 -8.36 9.82 -13.80
CA GLN A 238 -7.47 10.98 -13.73
C GLN A 238 -6.05 10.56 -13.33
N PHE A 239 -5.94 9.74 -12.28
CA PHE A 239 -4.66 9.21 -11.83
C PHE A 239 -3.92 8.49 -12.97
N VAL A 240 -4.56 7.56 -13.66
CA VAL A 240 -3.93 6.80 -14.76
C VAL A 240 -3.38 7.74 -15.84
N ARG A 241 -4.16 8.73 -16.29
CA ARG A 241 -3.73 9.70 -17.32
C ARG A 241 -2.53 10.53 -16.84
N GLU A 242 -2.61 11.09 -15.64
CA GLU A 242 -1.56 11.96 -15.10
C GLU A 242 -0.30 11.17 -14.79
N TRP A 243 -0.44 9.98 -14.19
CA TRP A 243 0.70 9.14 -13.82
C TRP A 243 1.46 8.62 -15.03
N ASN A 244 0.75 8.18 -16.07
CA ASN A 244 1.39 7.76 -17.32
C ASN A 244 2.15 8.91 -17.97
N LYS A 245 1.61 10.12 -17.94
CA LYS A 245 2.32 11.32 -18.43
C LYS A 245 3.59 11.60 -17.60
N ILE A 246 3.51 11.52 -16.27
CA ILE A 246 4.62 11.76 -15.33
C ILE A 246 5.75 10.73 -15.56
N THR A 247 5.40 9.49 -15.81
CA THR A 247 6.36 8.37 -15.95
C THR A 247 6.75 8.06 -17.38
N GLY A 248 6.25 8.82 -18.35
CA GLY A 248 6.52 8.60 -19.78
C GLY A 248 5.92 7.31 -20.37
N LEU A 249 4.99 6.66 -19.64
CA LEU A 249 4.27 5.49 -20.13
C LEU A 249 3.15 5.93 -21.09
N ARG A 250 2.93 5.14 -22.15
CA ARG A 250 1.88 5.38 -23.15
C ARG A 250 0.68 4.49 -22.91
#